data_d4d2a4d1e34ccfea89cff9bead855358
#
_entry.id   d4d2a4d1e34ccfea89cff9bead855358
#
_cell.length_a   1.000
_cell.length_b   1.000
_cell.length_c   1.000
_cell.angle_alpha   90.00
_cell.angle_beta   90.00
_cell.angle_gamma   90.00
#
_symmetry.space_group_name_H-M   'P 1'
#
loop_
_entity.id
_entity.type
_entity.pdbx_description
1 polymer ?
#
loop_
_entity_poly.entity_id
_entity_poly.type
_entity_poly.pdbx_seq_one_letter_code
_entity_poly.pdbx_strand_id
1 'polypeptide(L)'
;MVKIIKILKNKIEIKFANRNYSSKIKYLRKQGADIGDGTRLICQIGAFGSEPYLVSVGENCLFSAGVHFITHDGGVKVLSDLGYFGGDRMDIIAPVFVGNNVYIGTGAYIMPGVTIGNNVIIGAGSIVTHDVPDNSVAVGVPCRVIKTIDEYYDGAVKRGRLYPTAKMLHNEKKKYFQDLRNKSKIN
;
A
#
# COMPACT_ATOMS: atom_id res chain seq x y z
N MET A 1 20.20 10.67 29.21
CA MET A 1 19.89 9.22 29.44
C MET A 1 18.47 8.85 29.03
N VAL A 2 17.42 9.49 29.52
CA VAL A 2 15.99 9.17 29.21
C VAL A 2 15.66 9.20 27.71
N LYS A 3 16.16 10.19 26.96
CA LYS A 3 15.92 10.31 25.51
C LYS A 3 16.51 9.15 24.70
N ILE A 4 17.69 8.66 25.07
CA ILE A 4 18.38 7.54 24.42
C ILE A 4 17.63 6.24 24.70
N ILE A 5 17.19 6.01 25.94
CA ILE A 5 16.39 4.82 26.31
C ILE A 5 15.07 4.79 25.53
N LYS A 6 14.40 5.94 25.38
CA LYS A 6 13.16 6.05 24.60
C LYS A 6 13.37 5.71 23.13
N ILE A 7 14.47 6.19 22.52
CA ILE A 7 14.83 5.89 21.12
C ILE A 7 15.13 4.40 20.94
N LEU A 8 15.88 3.79 21.83
CA LEU A 8 16.19 2.34 21.79
C LEU A 8 14.92 1.50 21.94
N LYS A 9 14.06 1.84 22.89
CA LYS A 9 12.78 1.15 23.11
C LYS A 9 11.90 1.21 21.86
N ASN A 10 11.80 2.37 21.24
CA ASN A 10 11.04 2.56 19.99
C ASN A 10 11.61 1.72 18.83
N LYS A 11 12.94 1.71 18.65
CA LYS A 11 13.60 0.86 17.62
C LYS A 11 13.31 -0.63 17.81
N ILE A 12 13.33 -1.10 19.07
CA ILE A 12 13.00 -2.50 19.41
C ILE A 12 11.52 -2.78 19.09
N GLU A 13 10.61 -1.89 19.50
CA GLU A 13 9.17 -2.03 19.24
C GLU A 13 8.88 -2.10 17.73
N ILE A 14 9.49 -1.24 16.93
CA ILE A 14 9.42 -1.24 15.45
C ILE A 14 9.92 -2.56 14.86
N LYS A 15 11.05 -3.07 15.33
CA LYS A 15 11.60 -4.36 14.87
C LYS A 15 10.63 -5.52 15.15
N PHE A 16 10.02 -5.55 16.33
CA PHE A 16 9.03 -6.56 16.69
C PHE A 16 7.73 -6.40 15.91
N ALA A 17 7.27 -5.18 15.68
CA ALA A 17 6.08 -4.91 14.90
C ALA A 17 6.19 -5.41 13.45
N ASN A 18 7.35 -5.29 12.82
CA ASN A 18 7.55 -5.74 11.43
C ASN A 18 7.63 -7.27 11.24
N ARG A 19 7.43 -8.09 12.27
CA ARG A 19 7.58 -9.57 12.18
C ARG A 19 6.50 -10.25 11.35
N ASN A 20 5.26 -9.83 11.47
CA ASN A 20 4.12 -10.40 10.75
C ASN A 20 2.99 -9.37 10.61
N TYR A 21 1.97 -9.70 9.81
CA TYR A 21 0.85 -8.78 9.51
C TYR A 21 0.10 -8.31 10.75
N SER A 22 -0.23 -9.24 11.66
CA SER A 22 -0.98 -8.93 12.88
C SER A 22 -0.20 -7.96 13.79
N SER A 23 1.10 -8.18 13.95
CA SER A 23 1.97 -7.27 14.73
C SER A 23 2.07 -5.89 14.13
N LYS A 24 2.16 -5.80 12.79
CA LYS A 24 2.17 -4.52 12.07
C LYS A 24 0.88 -3.74 12.29
N ILE A 25 -0.27 -4.39 12.09
CA ILE A 25 -1.59 -3.78 12.25
C ILE A 25 -1.79 -3.32 13.69
N LYS A 26 -1.47 -4.17 14.68
CA LYS A 26 -1.56 -3.80 16.09
C LYS A 26 -0.72 -2.58 16.43
N TYR A 27 0.51 -2.50 15.90
CA TYR A 27 1.38 -1.35 16.11
C TYR A 27 0.79 -0.09 15.47
N LEU A 28 0.36 -0.17 14.21
CA LEU A 28 -0.19 0.98 13.48
C LEU A 28 -1.49 1.50 14.10
N ARG A 29 -2.39 0.60 14.53
CA ARG A 29 -3.61 0.99 15.29
C ARG A 29 -3.24 1.70 16.60
N LYS A 30 -2.19 1.26 17.29
CA LYS A 30 -1.66 1.95 18.49
C LYS A 30 -1.10 3.35 18.17
N GLN A 31 -0.59 3.56 16.95
CA GLN A 31 -0.15 4.87 16.46
C GLN A 31 -1.29 5.73 15.88
N GLY A 32 -2.54 5.26 15.97
CA GLY A 32 -3.73 5.98 15.57
C GLY A 32 -4.22 5.70 14.14
N ALA A 33 -3.57 4.83 13.37
CA ALA A 33 -4.10 4.41 12.08
C ALA A 33 -5.39 3.61 12.27
N ASP A 34 -6.37 3.87 11.42
CA ASP A 34 -7.57 3.03 11.30
C ASP A 34 -7.33 1.97 10.22
N ILE A 35 -7.39 0.68 10.60
CA ILE A 35 -7.13 -0.43 9.67
C ILE A 35 -8.16 -1.53 9.94
N GLY A 36 -8.98 -1.83 8.94
CA GLY A 36 -10.00 -2.86 8.98
C GLY A 36 -9.44 -4.30 9.08
N ASP A 37 -10.30 -5.22 9.46
CA ASP A 37 -9.95 -6.62 9.64
C ASP A 37 -9.72 -7.34 8.29
N GLY A 38 -8.98 -8.45 8.31
CA GLY A 38 -8.61 -9.18 7.10
C GLY A 38 -7.52 -8.52 6.26
N THR A 39 -7.12 -7.29 6.56
CA THR A 39 -6.07 -6.56 5.84
C THR A 39 -4.68 -7.15 6.10
N ARG A 40 -3.85 -7.21 5.06
CA ARG A 40 -2.50 -7.79 5.08
C ARG A 40 -1.46 -6.81 4.57
N LEU A 41 -0.44 -6.54 5.39
CA LEU A 41 0.62 -5.56 5.10
C LEU A 41 1.94 -6.29 4.80
N ILE A 42 2.26 -6.47 3.50
CA ILE A 42 3.60 -6.91 3.09
C ILE A 42 4.61 -5.77 3.27
N CYS A 43 4.20 -4.52 3.00
CA CYS A 43 5.00 -3.33 3.29
C CYS A 43 5.42 -3.24 4.77
N GLN A 44 6.43 -2.44 5.04
CA GLN A 44 6.90 -2.17 6.40
C GLN A 44 5.97 -1.15 7.09
N ILE A 45 6.01 -1.07 8.42
CA ILE A 45 5.21 -0.07 9.16
C ILE A 45 5.58 1.37 8.79
N GLY A 46 6.85 1.64 8.42
CA GLY A 46 7.30 2.96 7.96
C GLY A 46 6.63 3.42 6.65
N ALA A 47 5.91 2.55 5.96
CA ALA A 47 5.09 2.90 4.80
C ALA A 47 3.95 3.90 5.13
N PHE A 48 3.57 3.99 6.40
CA PHE A 48 2.50 4.87 6.90
C PHE A 48 3.00 6.26 7.32
N GLY A 49 4.26 6.58 7.04
CA GLY A 49 4.84 7.89 7.34
C GLY A 49 5.01 8.17 8.84
N SER A 50 5.12 9.45 9.16
CA SER A 50 5.19 9.99 10.53
C SER A 50 3.82 10.20 11.16
N GLU A 51 2.76 10.30 10.37
CA GLU A 51 1.37 10.54 10.78
C GLU A 51 0.44 9.33 10.45
N PRO A 52 0.64 8.13 11.03
CA PRO A 52 -0.21 6.98 10.76
C PRO A 52 -1.69 7.23 11.06
N TYR A 53 -2.00 8.13 12.00
CA TYR A 53 -3.35 8.56 12.37
C TYR A 53 -4.09 9.33 11.26
N LEU A 54 -3.43 9.67 10.15
CA LEU A 54 -4.04 10.25 8.96
C LEU A 54 -4.31 9.21 7.86
N VAL A 55 -4.07 7.92 8.14
CA VAL A 55 -4.30 6.84 7.17
C VAL A 55 -5.41 5.93 7.67
N SER A 56 -6.50 5.90 6.92
CA SER A 56 -7.63 4.99 7.15
C SER A 56 -7.71 3.95 6.05
N VAL A 57 -7.83 2.68 6.43
CA VAL A 57 -7.85 1.52 5.54
C VAL A 57 -9.02 0.62 5.93
N GLY A 58 -9.84 0.25 4.97
CA GLY A 58 -10.94 -0.68 5.15
C GLY A 58 -10.49 -2.14 5.34
N GLU A 59 -11.45 -3.03 5.20
CA GLU A 59 -11.27 -4.46 5.40
C GLU A 59 -10.70 -5.17 4.17
N ASN A 60 -10.08 -6.35 4.40
CA ASN A 60 -9.65 -7.27 3.35
C ASN A 60 -8.69 -6.68 2.31
N CYS A 61 -7.91 -5.67 2.68
CA CYS A 61 -6.91 -5.06 1.79
C CYS A 61 -5.60 -5.86 1.78
N LEU A 62 -4.83 -5.69 0.70
CA LEU A 62 -3.49 -6.26 0.56
C LEU A 62 -2.53 -5.21 0.00
N PHE A 63 -1.55 -4.81 0.80
CA PHE A 63 -0.51 -3.87 0.38
C PHE A 63 0.81 -4.60 0.19
N SER A 64 1.34 -4.50 -1.03
CA SER A 64 2.60 -5.14 -1.41
C SER A 64 3.82 -4.43 -0.82
N ALA A 65 5.01 -5.01 -1.02
CA ALA A 65 6.26 -4.42 -0.57
C ALA A 65 6.50 -3.03 -1.20
N GLY A 66 7.09 -2.10 -0.43
CA GLY A 66 7.45 -0.78 -0.94
C GLY A 66 6.26 0.15 -1.23
N VAL A 67 5.06 -0.17 -0.79
CA VAL A 67 3.93 0.78 -0.79
C VAL A 67 4.21 1.88 0.22
N HIS A 68 3.89 3.13 -0.13
CA HIS A 68 4.02 4.29 0.75
C HIS A 68 2.75 5.14 0.74
N PHE A 69 2.32 5.54 1.93
CA PHE A 69 1.29 6.56 2.15
C PHE A 69 1.97 7.86 2.53
N ILE A 70 1.72 8.90 1.75
CA ILE A 70 2.27 10.24 1.98
C ILE A 70 1.12 11.10 2.50
N THR A 71 1.31 11.66 3.68
CA THR A 71 0.28 12.46 4.38
C THR A 71 0.61 13.94 4.42
N HIS A 72 1.84 14.30 4.06
CA HIS A 72 2.29 15.70 4.04
C HIS A 72 3.14 16.02 2.81
N ASP A 73 3.14 17.29 2.41
CA ASP A 73 3.96 17.81 1.33
C ASP A 73 5.03 18.77 1.87
N GLY A 74 6.28 18.32 1.83
CA GLY A 74 7.45 19.12 2.25
C GLY A 74 7.76 20.31 1.33
N GLY A 75 7.13 20.41 0.16
CA GLY A 75 7.29 21.53 -0.77
C GLY A 75 6.88 22.88 -0.19
N VAL A 76 5.99 22.88 0.81
CA VAL A 76 5.59 24.07 1.53
C VAL A 76 6.78 24.84 2.18
N LYS A 77 7.87 24.14 2.45
CA LYS A 77 9.12 24.77 2.93
C LYS A 77 9.60 25.88 1.98
N VAL A 78 9.50 25.68 0.68
CA VAL A 78 9.92 26.67 -0.32
C VAL A 78 9.11 27.96 -0.18
N LEU A 79 7.81 27.84 0.05
CA LEU A 79 6.92 28.98 0.23
C LEU A 79 7.22 29.72 1.53
N SER A 80 7.52 28.98 2.61
CA SER A 80 7.93 29.58 3.90
C SER A 80 9.23 30.39 3.74
N ASP A 81 10.24 29.83 3.05
CA ASP A 81 11.51 30.50 2.83
C ASP A 81 11.39 31.76 1.96
N LEU A 82 10.41 31.77 1.04
CA LEU A 82 10.09 32.95 0.21
C LEU A 82 9.23 34.00 0.95
N GLY A 83 8.90 33.78 2.21
CA GLY A 83 8.17 34.74 3.05
C GLY A 83 6.67 34.80 2.84
N TYR A 84 6.06 33.84 2.09
CA TYR A 84 4.62 33.84 1.80
C TYR A 84 3.75 33.80 3.07
N PHE A 85 4.29 33.36 4.19
CA PHE A 85 3.55 33.18 5.45
C PHE A 85 4.02 34.16 6.56
N GLY A 86 4.65 35.27 6.20
CA GLY A 86 5.04 36.30 7.16
C GLY A 86 6.03 35.86 8.23
N GLY A 87 6.80 34.79 7.97
CA GLY A 87 7.76 34.21 8.92
C GLY A 87 7.23 32.98 9.68
N ASP A 88 5.96 32.62 9.54
CA ASP A 88 5.40 31.39 10.08
C ASP A 88 5.86 30.18 9.27
N ARG A 89 5.94 29.02 9.93
CA ARG A 89 6.13 27.72 9.29
C ARG A 89 4.78 27.04 9.14
N MET A 90 4.44 26.69 7.90
CA MET A 90 3.21 26.00 7.58
C MET A 90 3.50 24.58 7.12
N ASP A 91 2.54 23.69 7.32
CA ASP A 91 2.54 22.33 6.77
C ASP A 91 1.37 22.15 5.81
N ILE A 92 1.57 21.42 4.72
CA ILE A 92 0.51 20.89 3.88
C ILE A 92 0.30 19.43 4.29
N ILE A 93 -0.82 19.18 4.96
CA ILE A 93 -1.16 17.85 5.50
C ILE A 93 -2.56 17.48 5.03
N ALA A 94 -2.72 16.24 4.56
CA ALA A 94 -4.04 15.71 4.22
C ALA A 94 -4.12 14.20 4.49
N PRO A 95 -5.29 13.71 4.96
CA PRO A 95 -5.50 12.28 5.23
C PRO A 95 -5.57 11.48 3.93
N VAL A 96 -5.29 10.17 4.05
CA VAL A 96 -5.46 9.20 2.97
C VAL A 96 -6.51 8.17 3.40
N PHE A 97 -7.47 7.91 2.51
CA PHE A 97 -8.53 6.94 2.74
C PHE A 97 -8.45 5.80 1.73
N VAL A 98 -8.55 4.57 2.20
CA VAL A 98 -8.60 3.36 1.38
C VAL A 98 -9.82 2.55 1.77
N GLY A 99 -10.69 2.26 0.82
CA GLY A 99 -11.89 1.46 1.01
C GLY A 99 -11.60 -0.03 1.28
N ASN A 100 -12.60 -0.85 1.10
CA ASN A 100 -12.53 -2.30 1.34
C ASN A 100 -12.05 -3.05 0.10
N ASN A 101 -11.43 -4.23 0.31
CA ASN A 101 -11.01 -5.13 -0.76
C ASN A 101 -10.09 -4.45 -1.80
N VAL A 102 -9.09 -3.73 -1.32
CA VAL A 102 -8.15 -2.98 -2.17
C VAL A 102 -6.79 -3.69 -2.23
N TYR A 103 -6.28 -3.88 -3.44
CA TYR A 103 -4.91 -4.30 -3.68
C TYR A 103 -4.04 -3.11 -4.10
N ILE A 104 -2.93 -2.88 -3.39
CA ILE A 104 -1.94 -1.88 -3.77
C ILE A 104 -0.63 -2.60 -4.14
N GLY A 105 -0.23 -2.44 -5.40
CA GLY A 105 0.94 -3.08 -6.00
C GLY A 105 2.27 -2.56 -5.45
N THR A 106 3.31 -3.37 -5.63
CA THR A 106 4.68 -3.10 -5.17
C THR A 106 5.17 -1.72 -5.61
N GLY A 107 5.72 -0.95 -4.66
CA GLY A 107 6.35 0.35 -4.96
C GLY A 107 5.36 1.46 -5.33
N ALA A 108 4.07 1.31 -5.05
CA ALA A 108 3.10 2.38 -5.27
C ALA A 108 3.17 3.45 -4.18
N TYR A 109 2.95 4.71 -4.56
CA TYR A 109 2.85 5.86 -3.66
C TYR A 109 1.43 6.42 -3.71
N ILE A 110 0.84 6.62 -2.54
CA ILE A 110 -0.48 7.24 -2.38
C ILE A 110 -0.25 8.64 -1.80
N MET A 111 -0.63 9.66 -2.56
CA MET A 111 -0.33 11.05 -2.23
C MET A 111 -1.34 11.63 -1.24
N PRO A 112 -1.00 12.75 -0.58
CA PRO A 112 -1.88 13.40 0.40
C PRO A 112 -3.26 13.73 -0.16
N GLY A 113 -4.31 13.51 0.61
CA GLY A 113 -5.69 13.82 0.28
C GLY A 113 -6.40 12.81 -0.64
N VAL A 114 -5.72 11.74 -1.05
CA VAL A 114 -6.29 10.75 -1.97
C VAL A 114 -7.27 9.83 -1.24
N THR A 115 -8.41 9.59 -1.88
CA THR A 115 -9.38 8.55 -1.54
C THR A 115 -9.36 7.44 -2.58
N ILE A 116 -9.14 6.20 -2.15
CA ILE A 116 -9.27 5.00 -2.97
C ILE A 116 -10.55 4.28 -2.55
N GLY A 117 -11.46 4.04 -3.50
CA GLY A 117 -12.73 3.37 -3.28
C GLY A 117 -12.61 1.88 -2.98
N ASN A 118 -13.74 1.19 -3.05
CA ASN A 118 -13.83 -0.25 -2.78
C ASN A 118 -13.53 -1.08 -4.05
N ASN A 119 -13.06 -2.33 -3.87
CA ASN A 119 -12.76 -3.26 -4.97
C ASN A 119 -11.80 -2.64 -6.00
N VAL A 120 -10.69 -2.06 -5.55
CA VAL A 120 -9.73 -1.35 -6.40
C VAL A 120 -8.42 -2.12 -6.50
N ILE A 121 -7.83 -2.11 -7.69
CA ILE A 121 -6.47 -2.58 -7.94
C ILE A 121 -5.59 -1.40 -8.36
N ILE A 122 -4.60 -1.08 -7.54
CA ILE A 122 -3.52 -0.15 -7.90
C ILE A 122 -2.32 -0.94 -8.42
N GLY A 123 -1.87 -0.66 -9.64
CA GLY A 123 -0.72 -1.33 -10.24
C GLY A 123 0.59 -1.02 -9.54
N ALA A 124 1.57 -1.92 -9.71
CA ALA A 124 2.92 -1.72 -9.18
C ALA A 124 3.58 -0.45 -9.75
N GLY A 125 4.34 0.28 -8.92
CA GLY A 125 5.05 1.50 -9.30
C GLY A 125 4.16 2.71 -9.60
N SER A 126 2.87 2.66 -9.29
CA SER A 126 1.94 3.77 -9.54
C SER A 126 2.14 4.91 -8.54
N ILE A 127 1.95 6.16 -9.01
CA ILE A 127 1.86 7.34 -8.14
C ILE A 127 0.44 7.87 -8.21
N VAL A 128 -0.33 7.64 -7.15
CA VAL A 128 -1.76 7.98 -7.05
C VAL A 128 -1.89 9.40 -6.53
N THR A 129 -2.24 10.33 -7.40
CA THR A 129 -2.34 11.78 -7.13
C THR A 129 -3.77 12.30 -7.12
N HIS A 130 -4.75 11.45 -7.43
CA HIS A 130 -6.18 11.77 -7.48
C HIS A 130 -6.99 10.58 -6.97
N ASP A 131 -8.21 10.82 -6.60
CA ASP A 131 -9.13 9.79 -6.14
C ASP A 131 -9.33 8.70 -7.20
N VAL A 132 -9.50 7.46 -6.70
CA VAL A 132 -9.75 6.29 -7.54
C VAL A 132 -11.13 5.74 -7.17
N PRO A 133 -12.09 5.70 -8.12
CA PRO A 133 -13.44 5.25 -7.84
C PRO A 133 -13.51 3.74 -7.57
N ASP A 134 -14.62 3.31 -7.00
CA ASP A 134 -14.94 1.91 -6.77
C ASP A 134 -14.82 1.06 -8.05
N ASN A 135 -14.55 -0.23 -7.88
CA ASN A 135 -14.53 -1.24 -8.94
C ASN A 135 -13.55 -0.94 -10.10
N SER A 136 -12.42 -0.33 -9.79
CA SER A 136 -11.46 0.20 -10.76
C SER A 136 -10.10 -0.49 -10.70
N VAL A 137 -9.42 -0.50 -11.84
CA VAL A 137 -7.99 -0.80 -11.97
C VAL A 137 -7.28 0.45 -12.44
N ALA A 138 -6.37 0.96 -11.62
CA ALA A 138 -5.61 2.17 -11.88
C ALA A 138 -4.11 1.91 -11.85
N VAL A 139 -3.37 2.48 -12.81
CA VAL A 139 -1.93 2.26 -12.97
C VAL A 139 -1.22 3.52 -13.48
N GLY A 140 0.09 3.57 -13.30
CA GLY A 140 0.96 4.52 -13.97
C GLY A 140 1.43 5.70 -13.12
N VAL A 141 2.21 6.59 -13.76
CA VAL A 141 2.77 7.82 -13.20
C VAL A 141 2.51 8.96 -14.18
N PRO A 142 1.56 9.85 -13.89
CA PRO A 142 0.57 9.79 -12.79
C PRO A 142 -0.42 8.64 -12.97
N CYS A 143 -0.94 8.11 -11.86
CA CYS A 143 -1.89 7.00 -11.87
C CYS A 143 -3.22 7.41 -12.52
N ARG A 144 -3.76 6.53 -13.39
CA ARG A 144 -5.06 6.72 -14.06
C ARG A 144 -5.84 5.42 -14.06
N VAL A 145 -7.15 5.52 -13.94
CA VAL A 145 -8.07 4.39 -14.16
C VAL A 145 -7.97 3.97 -15.62
N ILE A 146 -7.72 2.69 -15.85
CA ILE A 146 -7.53 2.13 -17.19
C ILE A 146 -8.60 1.11 -17.58
N LYS A 147 -9.30 0.54 -16.60
CA LYS A 147 -10.37 -0.45 -16.79
C LYS A 147 -11.15 -0.68 -15.50
N THR A 148 -12.26 -1.39 -15.63
CA THR A 148 -13.05 -1.93 -14.52
C THR A 148 -12.44 -3.23 -13.97
N ILE A 149 -12.94 -3.68 -12.81
CA ILE A 149 -12.60 -5.00 -12.24
C ILE A 149 -13.07 -6.13 -13.14
N ASP A 150 -14.26 -5.99 -13.77
CA ASP A 150 -14.80 -7.02 -14.68
C ASP A 150 -13.93 -7.16 -15.93
N GLU A 151 -13.53 -6.05 -16.56
CA GLU A 151 -12.58 -6.06 -17.68
C GLU A 151 -11.21 -6.63 -17.30
N TYR A 152 -10.78 -6.43 -16.05
CA TYR A 152 -9.56 -7.05 -15.54
C TYR A 152 -9.70 -8.56 -15.45
N TYR A 153 -10.83 -9.04 -14.92
CA TYR A 153 -11.15 -10.46 -14.84
C TYR A 153 -11.19 -11.11 -16.22
N ASP A 154 -11.95 -10.54 -17.16
CA ASP A 154 -12.06 -11.05 -18.53
C ASP A 154 -10.69 -11.13 -19.23
N GLY A 155 -9.89 -10.09 -19.07
CA GLY A 155 -8.53 -10.07 -19.57
C GLY A 155 -7.61 -11.13 -18.93
N ALA A 156 -7.80 -11.45 -17.66
CA ALA A 156 -7.04 -12.50 -16.99
C ALA A 156 -7.44 -13.91 -17.48
N VAL A 157 -8.75 -14.15 -17.67
CA VAL A 157 -9.29 -15.38 -18.25
C VAL A 157 -8.77 -15.57 -19.68
N LYS A 158 -8.89 -14.54 -20.54
CA LYS A 158 -8.44 -14.58 -21.94
C LYS A 158 -6.95 -14.90 -22.07
N ARG A 159 -6.12 -14.43 -21.15
CA ARG A 159 -4.67 -14.73 -21.17
C ARG A 159 -4.32 -16.15 -20.71
N GLY A 160 -5.27 -16.91 -20.17
CA GLY A 160 -5.05 -18.28 -19.70
C GLY A 160 -3.97 -18.43 -18.63
N ARG A 161 -3.74 -17.40 -17.80
CA ARG A 161 -2.68 -17.37 -16.76
C ARG A 161 -3.23 -17.48 -15.34
N LEU A 162 -4.47 -17.96 -15.18
CA LEU A 162 -5.10 -18.22 -13.90
C LEU A 162 -4.81 -19.66 -13.46
N TYR A 163 -4.17 -19.82 -12.30
CA TYR A 163 -3.80 -21.13 -11.78
C TYR A 163 -4.33 -21.29 -10.34
N PRO A 164 -4.96 -22.40 -9.98
CA PRO A 164 -5.53 -22.63 -8.65
C PRO A 164 -4.45 -22.98 -7.60
N THR A 165 -3.39 -22.19 -7.54
CA THR A 165 -2.20 -22.48 -6.74
C THR A 165 -2.10 -21.70 -5.43
N ALA A 166 -3.12 -20.89 -5.10
CA ALA A 166 -3.07 -19.99 -3.93
C ALA A 166 -2.95 -20.72 -2.58
N LYS A 167 -3.49 -21.95 -2.49
CA LYS A 167 -3.44 -22.79 -1.28
C LYS A 167 -2.32 -23.82 -1.30
N MET A 168 -1.53 -23.91 -2.36
CA MET A 168 -0.42 -24.86 -2.46
C MET A 168 0.74 -24.47 -1.55
N LEU A 169 1.38 -25.43 -0.94
CA LEU A 169 2.65 -25.25 -0.27
C LEU A 169 3.75 -24.88 -1.26
N HIS A 170 4.82 -24.22 -0.78
CA HIS A 170 5.88 -23.72 -1.66
C HIS A 170 6.46 -24.80 -2.61
N ASN A 171 6.75 -25.99 -2.09
CA ASN A 171 7.32 -27.09 -2.88
C ASN A 171 6.33 -27.66 -3.90
N GLU A 172 5.05 -27.77 -3.55
CA GLU A 172 3.98 -28.21 -4.46
C GLU A 172 3.81 -27.22 -5.62
N LYS A 173 3.74 -25.94 -5.29
CA LYS A 173 3.65 -24.87 -6.29
C LYS A 173 4.87 -24.83 -7.21
N LYS A 174 6.07 -25.03 -6.66
CA LYS A 174 7.32 -25.12 -7.44
C LYS A 174 7.27 -26.28 -8.43
N LYS A 175 6.88 -27.48 -7.96
CA LYS A 175 6.74 -28.67 -8.82
C LYS A 175 5.71 -28.45 -9.90
N TYR A 176 4.51 -27.94 -9.56
CA TYR A 176 3.44 -27.62 -10.52
C TYR A 176 3.95 -26.77 -11.70
N PHE A 177 4.66 -25.69 -11.43
CA PHE A 177 5.16 -24.81 -12.49
C PHE A 177 6.38 -25.37 -13.22
N GLN A 178 7.20 -26.22 -12.58
CA GLN A 178 8.26 -26.96 -13.28
C GLN A 178 7.67 -27.96 -14.30
N ASP A 179 6.66 -28.70 -13.92
CA ASP A 179 5.96 -29.65 -14.81
C ASP A 179 5.27 -28.93 -15.96
N LEU A 180 4.61 -27.80 -15.69
CA LEU A 180 3.98 -26.98 -16.72
C LEU A 180 5.01 -26.47 -17.75
N ARG A 181 6.16 -25.99 -17.29
CA ARG A 181 7.26 -25.52 -18.15
C ARG A 181 7.84 -26.64 -19.01
N ASN A 182 7.95 -27.85 -18.46
CA ASN A 182 8.48 -28.98 -19.20
C ASN A 182 7.51 -29.41 -20.32
N LYS A 183 6.19 -29.40 -20.04
CA LYS A 183 5.16 -29.69 -21.05
C LYS A 183 5.14 -28.65 -22.18
N SER A 184 5.36 -27.37 -21.88
CA SER A 184 5.39 -26.29 -22.89
C SER A 184 6.68 -26.25 -23.75
N LYS A 185 7.72 -27.03 -23.41
CA LYS A 185 8.94 -27.20 -24.22
C LYS A 185 8.89 -28.34 -25.20
N ILE A 186 7.84 -29.17 -25.14
CA ILE A 186 7.65 -30.37 -25.96
C ILE A 186 6.73 -30.07 -27.18
N ASN A 187 6.12 -28.89 -27.22
CA ASN A 187 5.34 -28.34 -28.35
C ASN A 187 6.11 -27.17 -28.99
#